data_2535214c560054fe7ad4ab3cf183f2f4
#
_entry.id   2535214c560054fe7ad4ab3cf183f2f4
#
_cell.length_a   1.000
_cell.length_b   1.000
_cell.length_c   1.000
_cell.angle_alpha   90.00
_cell.angle_beta   90.00
_cell.angle_gamma   90.00
#
_symmetry.space_group_name_H-M   'P 1'
#
loop_
_entity.id
_entity.type
_entity.pdbx_description
1 polymer ?
#
loop_
_entity_poly.entity_id
_entity_poly.type
_entity_poly.pdbx_seq_one_letter_code
_entity_poly.pdbx_strand_id
1 'polypeptide(L)'
;ISAEFKLYIIKDYQRLKADENSRLALGWNLNRTLAKINYRIHTDAIKDMLIPPDITPQRQSFTYASEADVLNVALFGITAKEWRQAHPDSPGNIRDEASLQQLIVLANLESINAELIRQGVSQSERLLRLNAKQMMKSLVGDHKIELLDEKTNK
;
A
#
# COMPACT_ATOMS: atom_id res chain seq x y z
N ILE A 1 -44.73 16.29 -16.67
CA ILE A 1 -43.62 15.38 -17.07
C ILE A 1 -44.23 14.01 -17.31
N SER A 2 -44.01 13.41 -18.46
CA SER A 2 -44.54 12.08 -18.79
C SER A 2 -43.90 10.99 -17.93
N ALA A 3 -44.64 9.91 -17.67
CA ALA A 3 -44.13 8.74 -16.96
C ALA A 3 -42.98 8.08 -17.71
N GLU A 4 -42.98 8.11 -19.02
CA GLU A 4 -41.92 7.59 -19.89
C GLU A 4 -40.61 8.37 -19.71
N PHE A 5 -40.65 9.68 -19.59
CA PHE A 5 -39.52 10.54 -19.36
C PHE A 5 -38.90 10.30 -17.98
N LYS A 6 -39.72 10.14 -16.94
CA LYS A 6 -39.27 9.77 -15.58
C LYS A 6 -38.56 8.42 -15.57
N LEU A 7 -39.12 7.43 -16.28
CA LEU A 7 -38.52 6.10 -16.38
C LEU A 7 -37.19 6.14 -17.11
N TYR A 8 -37.07 6.95 -18.15
CA TYR A 8 -35.80 7.17 -18.87
C TYR A 8 -34.71 7.73 -17.96
N ILE A 9 -35.04 8.78 -17.19
CA ILE A 9 -34.06 9.38 -16.22
C ILE A 9 -33.61 8.37 -15.17
N ILE A 10 -34.54 7.57 -14.62
CA ILE A 10 -34.22 6.55 -13.62
C ILE A 10 -33.27 5.50 -14.21
N LYS A 11 -33.56 5.00 -15.41
CA LYS A 11 -32.71 4.01 -16.09
C LYS A 11 -31.31 4.57 -16.41
N ASP A 12 -31.25 5.81 -16.87
CA ASP A 12 -29.97 6.46 -17.17
C ASP A 12 -29.13 6.69 -15.91
N TYR A 13 -29.74 7.13 -14.82
CA TYR A 13 -29.08 7.22 -13.51
C TYR A 13 -28.56 5.88 -13.02
N GLN A 14 -29.34 4.81 -13.11
CA GLN A 14 -28.93 3.47 -12.70
C GLN A 14 -27.76 2.96 -13.54
N ARG A 15 -27.76 3.21 -14.84
CA ARG A 15 -26.65 2.88 -15.74
C ARG A 15 -25.38 3.60 -15.34
N LEU A 16 -25.43 4.91 -15.14
CA LEU A 16 -24.27 5.72 -14.72
C LEU A 16 -23.75 5.27 -13.35
N LYS A 17 -24.63 4.93 -12.43
CA LYS A 17 -24.26 4.42 -11.10
C LYS A 17 -23.57 3.05 -11.19
N ALA A 18 -24.07 2.15 -12.04
CA ALA A 18 -23.44 0.85 -12.30
C ALA A 18 -22.06 1.00 -12.94
N ASP A 19 -21.90 1.91 -13.90
CA ASP A 19 -20.61 2.20 -14.53
C ASP A 19 -19.61 2.77 -13.53
N GLU A 20 -20.02 3.69 -12.67
CA GLU A 20 -19.19 4.23 -11.59
C GLU A 20 -18.74 3.14 -10.62
N ASN A 21 -19.65 2.29 -10.16
CA ASN A 21 -19.34 1.17 -9.29
C ASN A 21 -18.39 0.17 -9.96
N SER A 22 -18.54 -0.07 -11.25
CA SER A 22 -17.64 -0.94 -12.03
C SER A 22 -16.24 -0.36 -12.12
N ARG A 23 -16.09 0.94 -12.31
CA ARG A 23 -14.79 1.62 -12.33
C ARG A 23 -14.12 1.60 -10.96
N LEU A 24 -14.87 1.83 -9.88
CA LEU A 24 -14.36 1.74 -8.51
C LEU A 24 -13.91 0.32 -8.18
N ALA A 25 -14.69 -0.70 -8.54
CA ALA A 25 -14.35 -2.11 -8.35
C ALA A 25 -13.10 -2.49 -9.15
N LEU A 26 -12.96 -2.02 -10.39
CA LEU A 26 -11.77 -2.26 -11.22
C LEU A 26 -10.53 -1.61 -10.60
N GLY A 27 -10.62 -0.34 -10.17
CA GLY A 27 -9.53 0.35 -9.49
C GLY A 27 -9.09 -0.36 -8.20
N TRP A 28 -10.04 -0.81 -7.40
CA TRP A 28 -9.78 -1.61 -6.21
C TRP A 28 -9.07 -2.93 -6.53
N ASN A 29 -9.54 -3.65 -7.54
CA ASN A 29 -8.94 -4.92 -7.98
C ASN A 29 -7.51 -4.73 -8.52
N LEU A 30 -7.26 -3.66 -9.28
CA LEU A 30 -5.92 -3.31 -9.77
C LEU A 30 -4.97 -3.02 -8.61
N ASN A 31 -5.37 -2.18 -7.65
CA ASN A 31 -4.55 -1.86 -6.48
C ASN A 31 -4.25 -3.10 -5.64
N ARG A 32 -5.23 -3.97 -5.45
CA ARG A 32 -5.05 -5.25 -4.74
C ARG A 32 -4.08 -6.18 -5.48
N THR A 33 -4.16 -6.24 -6.79
CA THR A 33 -3.26 -7.04 -7.64
C THR A 33 -1.84 -6.52 -7.58
N LEU A 34 -1.65 -5.20 -7.71
CA LEU A 34 -0.34 -4.55 -7.58
C LEU A 34 0.28 -4.77 -6.20
N ALA A 35 -0.51 -4.66 -5.14
CA ALA A 35 -0.04 -4.92 -3.78
C ALA A 35 0.46 -6.37 -3.63
N LYS A 36 -0.23 -7.35 -4.19
CA LYS A 36 0.20 -8.76 -4.19
C LYS A 36 1.49 -8.98 -4.99
N ILE A 37 1.62 -8.33 -6.15
CA ILE A 37 2.81 -8.41 -6.99
C ILE A 37 4.00 -7.82 -6.25
N ASN A 38 3.87 -6.63 -5.69
CA ASN A 38 4.95 -5.95 -4.98
C ASN A 38 5.36 -6.69 -3.71
N TYR A 39 4.41 -7.25 -2.98
CA TYR A 39 4.68 -8.13 -1.85
C TYR A 39 5.52 -9.35 -2.27
N ARG A 40 5.17 -10.00 -3.38
CA ARG A 40 5.94 -11.13 -3.92
C ARG A 40 7.33 -10.71 -4.36
N ILE A 41 7.46 -9.62 -5.09
CA ILE A 41 8.77 -9.08 -5.50
C ILE A 41 9.67 -8.85 -4.29
N HIS A 42 9.12 -8.29 -3.21
CA HIS A 42 9.86 -8.06 -1.98
C HIS A 42 10.27 -9.36 -1.28
N THR A 43 9.33 -10.29 -1.10
CA THR A 43 9.61 -11.57 -0.45
C THR A 43 10.58 -12.45 -1.26
N ASP A 44 10.49 -12.42 -2.59
CA ASP A 44 11.43 -13.13 -3.46
C ASP A 44 12.84 -12.55 -3.36
N ALA A 45 12.99 -11.23 -3.31
CA ALA A 45 14.30 -10.60 -3.09
C ALA A 45 14.90 -10.97 -1.73
N ILE A 46 14.10 -10.99 -0.67
CA ILE A 46 14.54 -11.45 0.66
C ILE A 46 15.01 -12.91 0.59
N LYS A 47 14.20 -13.77 -0.01
CA LYS A 47 14.50 -15.19 -0.15
C LYS A 47 15.80 -15.43 -0.91
N ASP A 48 15.95 -14.78 -2.06
CA ASP A 48 17.07 -15.02 -2.95
C ASP A 48 18.40 -14.44 -2.42
N MET A 49 18.35 -13.31 -1.74
CA MET A 49 19.53 -12.53 -1.37
C MET A 49 19.89 -12.58 0.10
N LEU A 50 18.93 -12.78 1.00
CA LEU A 50 19.13 -12.66 2.45
C LEU A 50 18.94 -13.96 3.21
N ILE A 51 18.39 -15.00 2.59
CA ILE A 51 18.14 -16.30 3.22
C ILE A 51 19.08 -17.35 2.64
N PRO A 52 20.10 -17.80 3.40
CA PRO A 52 20.94 -18.93 3.00
C PRO A 52 20.14 -20.24 2.89
N PRO A 53 20.53 -21.20 2.01
CA PRO A 53 19.80 -22.46 1.80
C PRO A 53 19.65 -23.35 3.03
N ASP A 54 20.59 -23.25 3.97
CA ASP A 54 20.72 -24.09 5.16
C ASP A 54 20.31 -23.41 6.46
N ILE A 55 19.60 -22.28 6.38
CA ILE A 55 19.12 -21.54 7.54
C ILE A 55 17.94 -22.28 8.23
N THR A 56 17.87 -22.19 9.55
CA THR A 56 16.75 -22.77 10.31
C THR A 56 15.42 -22.04 10.02
N PRO A 57 14.26 -22.73 10.13
CA PRO A 57 12.94 -22.08 9.93
C PRO A 57 12.71 -20.86 10.83
N GLN A 58 13.22 -20.89 12.08
CA GLN A 58 13.11 -19.75 13.01
C GLN A 58 13.88 -18.53 12.53
N ARG A 59 15.11 -18.74 12.04
CA ARG A 59 15.92 -17.65 11.49
C ARG A 59 15.36 -17.10 10.18
N GLN A 60 14.79 -17.99 9.35
CA GLN A 60 14.08 -17.57 8.14
C GLN A 60 12.90 -16.67 8.46
N SER A 61 12.03 -17.08 9.41
CA SER A 61 10.90 -16.27 9.86
C SER A 61 11.35 -14.94 10.46
N PHE A 62 12.43 -14.94 11.22
CA PHE A 62 13.01 -13.71 11.79
C PHE A 62 13.48 -12.75 10.69
N THR A 63 14.14 -13.27 9.65
CA THR A 63 14.61 -12.45 8.53
C THR A 63 13.43 -11.79 7.80
N TYR A 64 12.38 -12.52 7.48
CA TYR A 64 11.18 -11.95 6.87
C TYR A 64 10.51 -10.90 7.76
N ALA A 65 10.39 -11.17 9.06
CA ALA A 65 9.80 -10.24 10.02
C ALA A 65 10.64 -8.96 10.15
N SER A 66 11.96 -9.09 10.24
CA SER A 66 12.89 -7.95 10.31
C SER A 66 12.81 -7.08 9.05
N GLU A 67 12.76 -7.67 7.89
CA GLU A 67 12.61 -6.94 6.63
C GLU A 67 11.23 -6.26 6.48
N ALA A 68 10.16 -6.90 6.95
CA ALA A 68 8.84 -6.27 7.02
C ALA A 68 8.84 -5.06 7.97
N ASP A 69 9.57 -5.14 9.09
CA ASP A 69 9.68 -4.04 10.05
C ASP A 69 10.50 -2.85 9.52
N VAL A 70 11.45 -3.05 8.61
CA VAL A 70 12.09 -1.93 7.90
C VAL A 70 11.03 -1.04 7.23
N LEU A 71 10.06 -1.64 6.56
CA LEU A 71 8.97 -0.92 5.89
C LEU A 71 7.97 -0.33 6.89
N ASN A 72 7.65 -1.08 7.96
CA ASN A 72 6.75 -0.60 9.02
C ASN A 72 7.35 0.64 9.71
N VAL A 73 8.62 0.62 10.04
CA VAL A 73 9.30 1.77 10.66
C VAL A 73 9.40 2.94 9.69
N ALA A 74 9.73 2.69 8.42
CA ALA A 74 9.81 3.75 7.41
C ALA A 74 8.45 4.47 7.21
N LEU A 75 7.35 3.73 7.23
CA LEU A 75 6.01 4.26 6.94
C LEU A 75 5.24 4.70 8.19
N PHE A 76 5.23 3.87 9.23
CA PHE A 76 4.43 4.07 10.45
C PHE A 76 5.24 4.56 11.64
N GLY A 77 6.57 4.51 11.58
CA GLY A 77 7.47 4.89 12.65
C GLY A 77 7.61 3.87 13.79
N ILE A 78 6.95 2.71 13.70
CA ILE A 78 6.95 1.66 14.71
C ILE A 78 7.06 0.28 14.06
N THR A 79 7.53 -0.70 14.84
CA THR A 79 7.57 -2.11 14.43
C THR A 79 6.22 -2.80 14.65
N ALA A 80 6.02 -3.96 14.05
CA ALA A 80 4.84 -4.78 14.26
C ALA A 80 4.68 -5.18 15.75
N LYS A 81 5.79 -5.44 16.43
CA LYS A 81 5.80 -5.78 17.87
C LYS A 81 5.33 -4.60 18.74
N GLU A 82 5.86 -3.40 18.49
CA GLU A 82 5.44 -2.18 19.20
C GLU A 82 3.96 -1.88 19.00
N TRP A 83 3.49 -2.02 17.75
CA TRP A 83 2.07 -1.87 17.45
C TRP A 83 1.21 -2.88 18.23
N ARG A 84 1.62 -4.15 18.26
CA ARG A 84 0.92 -5.22 19.00
C ARG A 84 0.86 -4.95 20.49
N GLN A 85 1.93 -4.43 21.08
CA GLN A 85 1.97 -4.05 22.49
C GLN A 85 1.01 -2.90 22.80
N ALA A 86 0.85 -1.97 21.89
CA ALA A 86 -0.09 -0.85 22.03
C ALA A 86 -1.56 -1.27 21.78
N HIS A 87 -1.79 -2.39 21.08
CA HIS A 87 -3.12 -2.88 20.70
C HIS A 87 -3.30 -4.36 21.10
N PRO A 88 -3.23 -4.70 22.41
CA PRO A 88 -3.21 -6.10 22.85
C PRO A 88 -4.50 -6.86 22.51
N ASP A 89 -5.63 -6.16 22.46
CA ASP A 89 -6.96 -6.75 22.21
C ASP A 89 -7.39 -6.68 20.73
N SER A 90 -6.59 -6.09 19.86
CA SER A 90 -6.91 -6.01 18.44
C SER A 90 -6.61 -7.33 17.74
N PRO A 91 -7.56 -7.92 16.98
CA PRO A 91 -7.31 -9.16 16.23
C PRO A 91 -6.45 -8.96 14.97
N GLY A 92 -6.29 -7.71 14.51
CA GLY A 92 -5.60 -7.37 13.29
C GLY A 92 -4.09 -7.18 13.45
N ASN A 93 -3.52 -6.51 12.47
CA ASN A 93 -2.10 -6.12 12.43
C ASN A 93 -1.98 -4.64 12.02
N ILE A 94 -0.76 -4.10 12.07
CA ILE A 94 -0.48 -2.70 11.76
C ILE A 94 -1.01 -2.25 10.38
N ARG A 95 -1.05 -3.15 9.40
CA ARG A 95 -1.50 -2.84 8.04
C ARG A 95 -3.02 -2.77 7.91
N ASP A 96 -3.76 -3.42 8.80
CA ASP A 96 -5.22 -3.43 8.78
C ASP A 96 -5.81 -2.06 9.11
N GLU A 97 -5.08 -1.24 9.85
CA GLU A 97 -5.47 0.15 10.18
C GLU A 97 -4.86 1.20 9.23
N ALA A 98 -4.12 0.77 8.21
CA ALA A 98 -3.50 1.68 7.27
C ALA A 98 -4.54 2.33 6.34
N SER A 99 -4.34 3.61 6.04
CA SER A 99 -5.11 4.31 5.01
C SER A 99 -4.78 3.78 3.60
N LEU A 100 -5.63 4.07 2.62
CA LEU A 100 -5.36 3.70 1.23
C LEU A 100 -4.04 4.31 0.74
N GLN A 101 -3.77 5.57 1.06
CA GLN A 101 -2.52 6.25 0.72
C GLN A 101 -1.31 5.54 1.34
N GLN A 102 -1.39 5.12 2.59
CA GLN A 102 -0.34 4.35 3.25
C GLN A 102 -0.12 3.00 2.57
N LEU A 103 -1.16 2.30 2.15
CA LEU A 103 -1.04 1.04 1.43
C LEU A 103 -0.39 1.21 0.05
N ILE A 104 -0.67 2.30 -0.66
CA ILE A 104 -0.02 2.64 -1.93
C ILE A 104 1.47 2.90 -1.71
N VAL A 105 1.81 3.69 -0.71
CA VAL A 105 3.22 3.96 -0.36
C VAL A 105 3.92 2.68 0.06
N LEU A 106 3.29 1.82 0.85
CA LEU A 106 3.84 0.53 1.27
C LEU A 106 4.19 -0.35 0.07
N ALA A 107 3.31 -0.45 -0.92
CA ALA A 107 3.56 -1.20 -2.15
C ALA A 107 4.78 -0.66 -2.92
N ASN A 108 4.94 0.66 -2.99
CA ASN A 108 6.12 1.29 -3.57
C ASN A 108 7.39 1.02 -2.76
N LEU A 109 7.31 1.08 -1.43
CA LEU A 109 8.43 0.75 -0.56
C LEU A 109 8.88 -0.71 -0.71
N GLU A 110 7.95 -1.63 -0.86
CA GLU A 110 8.26 -3.05 -1.11
C GLU A 110 9.07 -3.22 -2.39
N SER A 111 8.67 -2.57 -3.47
CA SER A 111 9.37 -2.61 -4.75
C SER A 111 10.77 -1.98 -4.67
N ILE A 112 10.88 -0.80 -4.08
CA ILE A 112 12.16 -0.10 -3.90
C ILE A 112 13.10 -0.89 -2.99
N ASN A 113 12.60 -1.41 -1.87
CA ASN A 113 13.41 -2.19 -0.94
C ASN A 113 13.91 -3.49 -1.58
N ALA A 114 13.08 -4.15 -2.38
CA ALA A 114 13.48 -5.33 -3.15
C ALA A 114 14.68 -5.03 -4.07
N GLU A 115 14.66 -3.91 -4.79
CA GLU A 115 15.75 -3.50 -5.65
C GLU A 115 17.03 -3.19 -4.85
N LEU A 116 16.91 -2.48 -3.73
CA LEU A 116 18.05 -2.19 -2.84
C LEU A 116 18.64 -3.47 -2.23
N ILE A 117 17.81 -4.46 -1.89
CA ILE A 117 18.27 -5.78 -1.44
C ILE A 117 19.09 -6.46 -2.53
N ARG A 118 18.61 -6.47 -3.77
CA ARG A 118 19.33 -7.07 -4.91
C ARG A 118 20.62 -6.37 -5.25
N GLN A 119 20.74 -5.09 -4.96
CA GLN A 119 21.97 -4.31 -5.08
C GLN A 119 22.97 -4.53 -3.92
N GLY A 120 22.60 -5.31 -2.91
CA GLY A 120 23.46 -5.61 -1.77
C GLY A 120 23.55 -4.48 -0.73
N VAL A 121 22.60 -3.54 -0.74
CA VAL A 121 22.55 -2.43 0.22
C VAL A 121 22.17 -2.97 1.61
N SER A 122 22.91 -2.56 2.65
CA SER A 122 22.66 -3.00 4.03
C SER A 122 21.28 -2.54 4.54
N GLN A 123 20.71 -3.28 5.49
CA GLN A 123 19.39 -2.97 6.06
C GLN A 123 19.32 -1.55 6.66
N SER A 124 20.35 -1.14 7.40
CA SER A 124 20.41 0.20 8.00
C SER A 124 20.45 1.31 6.94
N GLU A 125 21.21 1.11 5.88
CA GLU A 125 21.28 2.07 4.77
C GLU A 125 19.98 2.10 3.96
N ARG A 126 19.35 0.95 3.76
CA ARG A 126 18.04 0.88 3.09
C ARG A 126 16.96 1.65 3.86
N LEU A 127 16.94 1.52 5.19
CA LEU A 127 16.02 2.29 6.02
C LEU A 127 16.21 3.80 5.86
N LEU A 128 17.45 4.28 5.74
CA LEU A 128 17.73 5.70 5.49
C LEU A 128 17.29 6.16 4.10
N ARG A 129 17.38 5.30 3.10
CA ARG A 129 16.97 5.61 1.72
C ARG A 129 15.46 5.55 1.48
N LEU A 130 14.72 4.78 2.29
CA LEU A 130 13.28 4.64 2.19
C LEU A 130 12.58 5.87 2.77
N ASN A 131 12.19 6.81 1.91
CA ASN A 131 11.61 8.09 2.32
C ASN A 131 10.08 8.09 2.20
N ALA A 132 9.42 7.34 3.07
CA ALA A 132 7.96 7.23 3.10
C ALA A 132 7.26 8.57 3.37
N LYS A 133 7.84 9.43 4.20
CA LYS A 133 7.27 10.77 4.51
C LYS A 133 7.18 11.64 3.26
N GLN A 134 8.21 11.62 2.42
CA GLN A 134 8.22 12.39 1.18
C GLN A 134 7.22 11.81 0.17
N MET A 135 7.13 10.48 0.06
CA MET A 135 6.15 9.82 -0.80
C MET A 135 4.73 10.17 -0.39
N MET A 136 4.41 10.12 0.92
CA MET A 136 3.11 10.52 1.45
C MET A 136 2.81 11.99 1.19
N LYS A 137 3.80 12.86 1.37
CA LYS A 137 3.67 14.30 1.13
C LYS A 137 3.39 14.61 -0.34
N SER A 138 4.07 13.94 -1.27
CA SER A 138 3.84 14.09 -2.71
C SER A 138 2.43 13.65 -3.07
N LEU A 139 2.00 12.49 -2.59
CA LEU A 139 0.66 11.96 -2.86
C LEU A 139 -0.46 12.89 -2.35
N VAL A 140 -0.32 13.41 -1.12
CA VAL A 140 -1.30 14.35 -0.54
C VAL A 140 -1.21 15.73 -1.21
N GLY A 141 -0.01 16.17 -1.62
CA GLY A 141 0.21 17.43 -2.33
C GLY A 141 -0.51 17.46 -3.67
N ASP A 142 -0.36 16.42 -4.46
CA ASP A 142 -1.00 16.28 -5.76
C ASP A 142 -2.53 16.30 -5.63
N HIS A 143 -3.06 15.61 -4.63
CA HIS A 143 -4.51 15.62 -4.36
C HIS A 143 -5.04 17.01 -3.98
N LYS A 144 -4.27 17.82 -3.24
CA LYS A 144 -4.63 19.21 -2.93
C LYS A 144 -4.65 20.09 -4.16
N ILE A 145 -3.76 19.87 -5.11
CA ILE A 145 -3.71 20.62 -6.38
C ILE A 145 -4.96 20.34 -7.21
N GLU A 146 -5.34 19.05 -7.34
CA GLU A 146 -6.58 18.67 -8.04
C GLU A 146 -7.82 19.34 -7.44
N LEU A 147 -7.94 19.36 -6.12
CA LEU A 147 -9.06 20.02 -5.42
C LEU A 147 -9.07 21.55 -5.58
N LEU A 148 -7.93 22.16 -5.79
CA LEU A 148 -7.82 23.61 -6.04
C LEU A 148 -8.24 23.94 -7.48
N ASP A 149 -7.87 23.11 -8.45
CA ASP A 149 -8.24 23.30 -9.85
C ASP A 149 -9.76 23.14 -10.05
N GLU A 150 -10.39 22.18 -9.37
CA GLU A 150 -11.85 22.03 -9.38
C GLU A 150 -12.61 23.23 -8.80
N LYS A 151 -12.04 23.90 -7.81
CA LYS A 151 -12.63 25.11 -7.20
C LYS A 151 -12.44 26.36 -8.05
N THR A 152 -11.42 26.40 -8.88
CA THR A 152 -11.10 27.58 -9.71
C THR A 152 -11.90 27.56 -11.02
N ASN A 153 -12.40 26.42 -11.44
CA ASN A 153 -13.22 26.24 -12.64
C ASN A 153 -14.75 26.33 -12.39
N LYS A 154 -15.16 26.72 -11.21
CA LYS A 154 -16.56 27.04 -10.87
C LYS A 154 -16.73 28.54 -10.64
#